data_1d87a836813909320aba53c268e07aa2
#
_entry.id   1d87a836813909320aba53c268e07aa2
#
_cell.length_a   1.000
_cell.length_b   1.000
_cell.length_c   1.000
_cell.angle_alpha   90.00
_cell.angle_beta   90.00
_cell.angle_gamma   90.00
#
_symmetry.space_group_name_H-M   'P 1'
#
loop_
_entity.id
_entity.type
_entity.pdbx_description
1 polymer ?
#
loop_
_entity_poly.entity_id
_entity_poly.type
_entity_poly.pdbx_seq_one_letter_code
_entity_poly.pdbx_strand_id
1 'polypeptide(L)'
;MTHLKLANSPLMAVLCGLTILIVLLQPVIFMAAAFKRGKELNMTKEEMKEAARSSAIFSIIPSLPIIVSYLLLVPALGRYFPWLRLSVVGSAVYETMVANMAAEAFGLESITAGEIPVDVFVFILFV
;
A
#
# COMPACT_ATOMS: atom_id res chain seq x y z
N MET A 1 -18.49 5.75 -18.09
CA MET A 1 -18.37 5.40 -16.66
C MET A 1 -17.23 6.21 -16.08
N THR A 2 -17.40 6.87 -14.98
CA THR A 2 -16.33 7.63 -14.31
C THR A 2 -15.29 6.63 -13.77
N HIS A 3 -13.99 6.88 -13.93
CA HIS A 3 -12.91 6.02 -13.40
C HIS A 3 -13.10 5.69 -11.91
N LEU A 4 -13.64 6.62 -11.11
CA LEU A 4 -13.93 6.40 -9.69
C LEU A 4 -15.00 5.32 -9.42
N LYS A 5 -15.97 5.12 -10.34
CA LYS A 5 -16.93 4.02 -10.23
C LYS A 5 -16.24 2.66 -10.41
N LEU A 6 -15.29 2.59 -11.35
CA LEU A 6 -14.47 1.40 -11.55
C LEU A 6 -13.53 1.18 -10.37
N ALA A 7 -12.80 2.22 -9.94
CA ALA A 7 -11.87 2.19 -8.83
C ALA A 7 -12.51 1.78 -7.48
N ASN A 8 -13.78 2.12 -7.26
CA ASN A 8 -14.53 1.77 -6.05
C ASN A 8 -15.49 0.58 -6.27
N SER A 9 -15.35 -0.17 -7.36
CA SER A 9 -16.19 -1.32 -7.65
C SER A 9 -15.93 -2.49 -6.70
N PRO A 10 -16.94 -3.38 -6.48
CA PRO A 10 -16.75 -4.59 -5.67
C PRO A 10 -15.66 -5.50 -6.22
N LEU A 11 -15.49 -5.54 -7.56
CA LEU A 11 -14.43 -6.30 -8.21
C LEU A 11 -13.05 -5.79 -7.77
N MET A 12 -12.83 -4.47 -7.83
CA MET A 12 -11.58 -3.86 -7.37
C MET A 12 -11.33 -4.12 -5.89
N ALA A 13 -12.38 -4.06 -5.06
CA ALA A 13 -12.29 -4.38 -3.63
C ALA A 13 -11.80 -5.82 -3.40
N VAL A 14 -12.34 -6.79 -4.14
CA VAL A 14 -11.96 -8.20 -4.00
C VAL A 14 -10.53 -8.43 -4.50
N LEU A 15 -10.16 -7.88 -5.66
CA LEU A 15 -8.81 -8.05 -6.22
C LEU A 15 -7.74 -7.44 -5.30
N CYS A 16 -7.92 -6.19 -4.89
CA CYS A 16 -7.00 -5.52 -3.97
C CYS A 16 -6.98 -6.20 -2.60
N GLY A 17 -8.12 -6.57 -2.06
CA GLY A 17 -8.23 -7.26 -0.77
C GLY A 17 -7.53 -8.62 -0.77
N LEU A 18 -7.70 -9.41 -1.83
CA LEU A 18 -7.01 -10.71 -1.97
C LEU A 18 -5.49 -10.53 -2.01
N THR A 19 -5.01 -9.57 -2.79
CA THR A 19 -3.58 -9.28 -2.89
C THR A 19 -3.00 -8.83 -1.54
N ILE A 20 -3.69 -7.92 -0.84
CA ILE A 20 -3.28 -7.47 0.49
C ILE A 20 -3.26 -8.63 1.48
N LEU A 21 -4.22 -9.54 1.41
CA LEU A 21 -4.27 -10.70 2.29
C LEU A 21 -3.08 -11.63 2.07
N ILE A 22 -2.69 -11.85 0.81
CA ILE A 22 -1.48 -12.62 0.47
C ILE A 22 -0.23 -11.94 1.03
N VAL A 23 -0.12 -10.62 0.86
CA VAL A 23 1.03 -9.84 1.38
C VAL A 23 1.09 -9.89 2.91
N LEU A 24 -0.06 -9.87 3.61
CA LEU A 24 -0.12 -9.98 5.06
C LEU A 24 0.30 -11.36 5.60
N LEU A 25 0.22 -12.42 4.79
CA LEU A 25 0.74 -13.74 5.19
C LEU A 25 2.26 -13.74 5.37
N GLN A 26 2.98 -12.95 4.57
CA GLN A 26 4.44 -12.89 4.61
C GLN A 26 5.00 -12.46 5.97
N PRO A 27 4.59 -11.33 6.58
CA PRO A 27 5.08 -10.94 7.91
C PRO A 27 4.67 -11.94 9.01
N VAL A 28 3.52 -12.60 8.88
CA VAL A 28 3.12 -13.67 9.83
C VAL A 28 4.08 -14.85 9.77
N ILE A 29 4.43 -15.31 8.57
CA ILE A 29 5.38 -16.40 8.36
C ILE A 29 6.76 -16.00 8.89
N PHE A 30 7.22 -14.79 8.59
CA PHE A 30 8.51 -14.30 9.07
C PHE A 30 8.55 -14.14 10.58
N MET A 31 7.48 -13.66 11.20
CA MET A 31 7.37 -13.57 12.66
C MET A 31 7.46 -14.95 13.31
N ALA A 32 6.74 -15.94 12.78
CA ALA A 32 6.81 -17.32 13.28
C ALA A 32 8.22 -17.92 13.13
N ALA A 33 8.88 -17.70 11.99
CA ALA A 33 10.24 -18.12 11.74
C ALA A 33 11.25 -17.43 12.68
N ALA A 34 11.09 -16.13 12.91
CA ALA A 34 11.94 -15.36 13.82
C ALA A 34 11.83 -15.85 15.26
N PHE A 35 10.61 -16.12 15.75
CA PHE A 35 10.42 -16.70 17.09
C PHE A 35 11.01 -18.12 17.22
N LYS A 36 10.89 -18.94 16.17
CA LYS A 36 11.52 -20.26 16.14
C LYS A 36 13.06 -20.13 16.24
N ARG A 37 13.63 -19.25 15.44
CA ARG A 37 15.09 -19.03 15.42
C ARG A 37 15.61 -18.43 16.72
N GLY A 38 14.87 -17.51 17.33
CA GLY A 38 15.20 -16.94 18.63
C GLY A 38 15.32 -18.03 19.72
N LYS A 39 14.42 -19.02 19.72
CA LYS A 39 14.51 -20.16 20.64
C LYS A 39 15.77 -21.00 20.40
N GLU A 40 16.15 -21.25 19.16
CA GLU A 40 17.39 -22.00 18.82
C GLU A 40 18.65 -21.26 19.27
N LEU A 41 18.60 -19.93 19.35
CA LEU A 41 19.66 -19.05 19.83
C LEU A 41 19.63 -18.85 21.36
N ASN A 42 18.79 -19.61 22.07
CA ASN A 42 18.60 -19.54 23.54
C ASN A 42 18.09 -18.15 24.02
N MET A 43 17.40 -17.39 23.16
CA MET A 43 16.73 -16.15 23.59
C MET A 43 15.54 -16.48 24.49
N THR A 44 15.38 -15.70 25.54
CA THR A 44 14.22 -15.82 26.42
C THR A 44 12.94 -15.32 25.73
N LYS A 45 11.79 -15.76 26.21
CA LYS A 45 10.50 -15.29 25.66
C LYS A 45 10.30 -13.78 25.87
N GLU A 46 10.83 -13.26 26.96
CA GLU A 46 10.79 -11.84 27.33
C GLU A 46 11.59 -11.01 26.33
N GLU A 47 12.82 -11.41 26.01
CA GLU A 47 13.67 -10.72 25.01
C GLU A 47 13.02 -10.70 23.62
N MET A 48 12.47 -11.85 23.19
CA MET A 48 11.77 -11.92 21.89
C MET A 48 10.51 -11.03 21.84
N LYS A 49 9.75 -10.98 22.95
CA LYS A 49 8.55 -10.14 23.07
C LYS A 49 8.91 -8.65 23.10
N GLU A 50 9.99 -8.30 23.80
CA GLU A 50 10.47 -6.92 23.88
C GLU A 50 10.98 -6.45 22.51
N ALA A 51 11.73 -7.27 21.79
CA ALA A 51 12.14 -6.98 20.42
C ALA A 51 10.95 -6.75 19.48
N ALA A 52 9.92 -7.60 19.54
CA ALA A 52 8.71 -7.45 18.76
C ALA A 52 7.94 -6.15 19.12
N ARG A 53 7.82 -5.85 20.42
CA ARG A 53 7.17 -4.63 20.91
C ARG A 53 7.91 -3.36 20.47
N SER A 54 9.23 -3.34 20.62
CA SER A 54 10.07 -2.23 20.20
C SER A 54 9.96 -1.99 18.70
N SER A 55 10.04 -3.05 17.88
CA SER A 55 9.86 -2.96 16.43
C SER A 55 8.49 -2.40 16.05
N ALA A 56 7.42 -2.82 16.73
CA ALA A 56 6.07 -2.31 16.49
C ALA A 56 5.97 -0.81 16.80
N ILE A 57 6.54 -0.36 17.92
CA ILE A 57 6.55 1.06 18.29
C ILE A 57 7.34 1.89 17.27
N PHE A 58 8.53 1.45 16.87
CA PHE A 58 9.34 2.14 15.87
C PHE A 58 8.72 2.16 14.47
N SER A 59 7.79 1.26 14.17
CA SER A 59 7.06 1.26 12.90
C SER A 59 5.97 2.34 12.81
N ILE A 60 5.54 2.93 13.92
CA ILE A 60 4.47 3.94 13.93
C ILE A 60 4.91 5.21 13.19
N ILE A 61 6.10 5.72 13.47
CA ILE A 61 6.61 6.98 12.88
C ILE A 61 6.65 6.93 11.35
N PRO A 62 7.28 5.92 10.71
CA PRO A 62 7.30 5.82 9.25
C PRO A 62 5.93 5.50 8.62
N SER A 63 4.96 5.01 9.39
CA SER A 63 3.61 4.74 8.90
C SER A 63 2.75 6.01 8.74
N LEU A 64 3.04 7.08 9.47
CA LEU A 64 2.26 8.32 9.41
C LEU A 64 2.27 8.97 8.00
N PRO A 65 3.42 9.15 7.32
CA PRO A 65 3.45 9.66 5.95
C PRO A 65 2.65 8.81 4.97
N ILE A 66 2.63 7.49 5.15
CA ILE A 66 1.88 6.56 4.29
C ILE A 66 0.38 6.80 4.43
N ILE A 67 -0.12 7.00 5.66
CA ILE A 67 -1.54 7.32 5.93
C ILE A 67 -1.92 8.65 5.29
N VAL A 68 -1.11 9.69 5.44
CA VAL A 68 -1.35 10.99 4.81
C VAL A 68 -1.43 10.86 3.29
N SER A 69 -0.51 10.14 2.69
CA SER A 69 -0.48 9.93 1.25
C SER A 69 -1.67 9.11 0.74
N TYR A 70 -2.10 8.12 1.50
CA TYR A 70 -3.34 7.41 1.21
C TYR A 70 -4.52 8.38 1.12
N LEU A 71 -4.68 9.25 2.11
CA LEU A 71 -5.76 10.24 2.14
C LEU A 71 -5.69 11.22 0.96
N LEU A 72 -4.50 11.59 0.50
CA LEU A 72 -4.29 12.46 -0.67
C LEU A 72 -4.62 11.76 -1.99
N LEU A 73 -4.35 10.46 -2.11
CA LEU A 73 -4.57 9.70 -3.34
C LEU A 73 -6.00 9.20 -3.52
N VAL A 74 -6.75 9.00 -2.42
CA VAL A 74 -8.13 8.49 -2.46
C VAL A 74 -9.06 9.30 -3.35
N PRO A 75 -9.07 10.65 -3.33
CA PRO A 75 -9.95 11.44 -4.21
C PRO A 75 -9.67 11.25 -5.70
N ALA A 76 -8.40 11.04 -6.07
CA ALA A 76 -7.97 10.89 -7.47
C ALA A 76 -8.09 9.45 -7.99
N LEU A 77 -7.69 8.45 -7.20
CA LEU A 77 -7.52 7.06 -7.64
C LEU A 77 -8.52 6.08 -6.98
N GLY A 78 -9.47 6.58 -6.18
CA GLY A 78 -10.38 5.72 -5.42
C GLY A 78 -9.73 5.13 -4.16
N ARG A 79 -10.51 4.36 -3.38
CA ARG A 79 -10.05 3.90 -2.06
C ARG A 79 -9.22 2.62 -2.07
N TYR A 80 -9.50 1.70 -2.99
CA TYR A 80 -8.91 0.36 -2.95
C TYR A 80 -7.52 0.30 -3.57
N PHE A 81 -7.30 1.01 -4.67
CA PHE A 81 -6.04 0.99 -5.39
C PHE A 81 -4.88 1.65 -4.64
N PRO A 82 -5.00 2.88 -4.10
CA PRO A 82 -3.95 3.46 -3.26
C PRO A 82 -3.67 2.63 -2.01
N TRP A 83 -4.69 2.00 -1.42
CA TRP A 83 -4.50 1.10 -0.29
C TRP A 83 -3.60 -0.09 -0.66
N LEU A 84 -3.87 -0.74 -1.79
CA LEU A 84 -3.03 -1.83 -2.29
C LEU A 84 -1.58 -1.37 -2.52
N ARG A 85 -1.38 -0.31 -3.28
CA ARG A 85 -0.04 0.16 -3.67
C ARG A 85 0.79 0.57 -2.46
N LEU A 86 0.23 1.36 -1.56
CA LEU A 86 0.93 1.80 -0.35
C LEU A 86 1.19 0.64 0.64
N SER A 87 0.39 -0.41 0.62
CA SER A 87 0.62 -1.60 1.44
C SER A 87 1.74 -2.49 0.89
N VAL A 88 1.96 -2.49 -0.42
CA VAL A 88 2.97 -3.35 -1.08
C VAL A 88 4.30 -2.62 -1.25
N VAL A 89 4.28 -1.42 -1.82
CA VAL A 89 5.50 -0.64 -2.11
C VAL A 89 5.87 0.29 -0.96
N GLY A 90 4.87 0.84 -0.26
CA GLY A 90 5.03 1.64 0.94
C GLY A 90 5.69 3.01 0.73
N SER A 91 5.90 3.44 -0.51
CA SER A 91 6.50 4.74 -0.82
C SER A 91 5.49 5.67 -1.50
N ALA A 92 4.94 6.54 -0.68
CA ALA A 92 3.99 7.56 -1.10
C ALA A 92 4.53 8.51 -2.18
N VAL A 93 5.81 8.88 -2.07
CA VAL A 93 6.46 9.78 -3.03
C VAL A 93 6.55 9.13 -4.40
N TYR A 94 7.00 7.87 -4.46
CA TYR A 94 7.06 7.12 -5.72
C TYR A 94 5.69 6.90 -6.34
N GLU A 95 4.69 6.54 -5.53
CA GLU A 95 3.34 6.29 -6.02
C GLU A 95 2.72 7.54 -6.66
N THR A 96 2.85 8.69 -6.00
CA THR A 96 2.35 9.97 -6.52
C THR A 96 3.12 10.41 -7.76
N MET A 97 4.44 10.26 -7.75
CA MET A 97 5.30 10.61 -8.89
C MET A 97 4.98 9.77 -10.13
N VAL A 98 4.91 8.46 -9.98
CA VAL A 98 4.62 7.54 -11.08
C VAL A 98 3.21 7.76 -11.63
N ALA A 99 2.21 7.96 -10.77
CA ALA A 99 0.85 8.25 -11.19
C ALA A 99 0.75 9.58 -11.98
N ASN A 100 1.48 10.63 -11.55
CA ASN A 100 1.54 11.90 -12.28
C ASN A 100 2.27 11.75 -13.62
N MET A 101 3.42 11.08 -13.66
CA MET A 101 4.15 10.82 -14.91
C MET A 101 3.28 10.04 -15.92
N ALA A 102 2.50 9.07 -15.43
CA ALA A 102 1.56 8.34 -16.27
C ALA A 102 0.44 9.27 -16.80
N ALA A 103 -0.11 10.14 -15.97
CA ALA A 103 -1.12 11.11 -16.37
C ALA A 103 -0.57 12.12 -17.40
N GLU A 104 0.63 12.65 -17.18
CA GLU A 104 1.33 13.57 -18.09
C GLU A 104 1.60 12.94 -19.46
N ALA A 105 1.96 11.64 -19.51
CA ALA A 105 2.16 10.92 -20.76
C ALA A 105 0.89 10.87 -21.66
N PHE A 106 -0.29 11.03 -21.06
CA PHE A 106 -1.57 11.15 -21.77
C PHE A 106 -2.08 12.60 -21.89
N GLY A 107 -1.23 13.60 -21.58
CA GLY A 107 -1.55 15.02 -21.76
C GLY A 107 -2.39 15.63 -20.62
N LEU A 108 -2.48 14.98 -19.47
CA LEU A 108 -3.08 15.53 -18.25
C LEU A 108 -2.01 16.30 -17.46
N GLU A 109 -2.38 17.43 -16.87
CA GLU A 109 -1.44 18.22 -16.05
C GLU A 109 -1.07 17.50 -14.73
N SER A 110 -2.00 16.76 -14.15
CA SER A 110 -1.77 15.93 -12.96
C SER A 110 -2.95 14.99 -12.70
N ILE A 111 -2.80 14.03 -11.82
CA ILE A 111 -3.90 13.15 -11.39
C ILE A 111 -4.99 13.87 -10.59
N THR A 112 -4.74 15.10 -10.13
CA THR A 112 -5.67 15.92 -9.34
C THR A 112 -6.29 17.05 -10.14
N ALA A 113 -5.86 17.28 -11.38
CA ALA A 113 -6.29 18.42 -12.20
C ALA A 113 -7.70 18.27 -12.80
N GLY A 114 -8.32 17.09 -12.73
CA GLY A 114 -9.66 16.88 -13.29
C GLY A 114 -10.09 15.41 -13.31
N GLU A 115 -11.09 15.09 -14.14
CA GLU A 115 -11.52 13.71 -14.34
C GLU A 115 -10.47 12.94 -15.16
N ILE A 116 -10.00 11.82 -14.60
CA ILE A 116 -9.07 10.93 -15.28
C ILE A 116 -9.87 10.03 -16.24
N PRO A 117 -9.56 9.98 -17.54
CA PRO A 117 -10.13 9.01 -18.47
C PRO A 117 -9.89 7.57 -17.99
N VAL A 118 -10.83 6.66 -18.29
CA VAL A 118 -10.76 5.27 -17.79
C VAL A 118 -9.54 4.52 -18.32
N ASP A 119 -9.14 4.77 -19.55
CA ASP A 119 -7.95 4.23 -20.20
C ASP A 119 -6.65 4.68 -19.50
N VAL A 120 -6.55 5.97 -19.17
CA VAL A 120 -5.43 6.53 -18.40
C VAL A 120 -5.40 5.94 -16.99
N PHE A 121 -6.57 5.82 -16.33
CA PHE A 121 -6.66 5.18 -15.02
C PHE A 121 -6.19 3.72 -15.07
N VAL A 122 -6.62 2.95 -16.09
CA VAL A 122 -6.16 1.57 -16.28
C VAL A 122 -4.65 1.53 -16.52
N PHE A 123 -4.09 2.47 -17.28
CA PHE A 123 -2.64 2.54 -17.46
C PHE A 123 -1.91 2.81 -16.13
N ILE A 124 -2.41 3.74 -15.31
CA ILE A 124 -1.85 4.02 -13.96
C ILE A 124 -1.89 2.77 -13.07
N LEU A 125 -2.87 1.86 -13.23
CA LEU A 125 -2.93 0.61 -12.47
C LEU A 125 -1.74 -0.31 -12.72
N PHE A 126 -1.14 -0.26 -13.91
CA PHE A 126 -0.10 -1.20 -14.35
C PHE A 126 1.32 -0.60 -14.32
N VAL A 127 1.48 0.66 -14.06
CA VAL A 127 2.78 1.34 -13.94
C VAL A 127 3.19 1.45 -12.48
#